data_ef0561dd13e51e252485fb4c56abd77d
#
_entry.id   ef0561dd13e51e252485fb4c56abd77d
#
_cell.length_a   1.000
_cell.length_b   1.000
_cell.length_c   1.000
_cell.angle_alpha   90.00
_cell.angle_beta   90.00
_cell.angle_gamma   90.00
#
_symmetry.space_group_name_H-M   'P 1'
#
loop_
_entity.id
_entity.type
_entity.pdbx_description
1 polymer ?
#
loop_
_entity_poly.entity_id
_entity_poly.type
_entity_poly.pdbx_seq_one_letter_code
_entity_poly.pdbx_strand_id
1 'polypeptide(L)'
;MRAPMSWLRDLVELPHGVPCAQGADAFTRMGLQVEHVETVGADVSGPVVVGRVLDFVEEPQRNGRTIRWCRVDVGPFNDSEVNLEIEGARGIVCGASNFAKGDHVVVSLPGAVLAGGFGISARRTYGHMSDGMICAADELGIGEDHTGIIVLPPAEAARAGLGSDAMALLGAPDEVLDID
;
A
#
# COMPACT_ATOMS: atom_id res chain seq x y z
N MET A 1 2.91 13.64 -19.72
CA MET A 1 1.66 13.37 -18.96
C MET A 1 1.57 11.89 -18.65
N ARG A 2 1.27 11.51 -17.40
CA ARG A 2 1.18 10.09 -17.01
C ARG A 2 -0.28 9.64 -17.04
N ALA A 3 -0.58 8.59 -17.80
CA ALA A 3 -1.92 8.04 -18.00
C ALA A 3 -1.96 6.55 -17.62
N PRO A 4 -2.54 6.18 -16.46
CA PRO A 4 -2.75 4.79 -16.10
C PRO A 4 -3.72 4.08 -17.05
N MET A 5 -3.42 2.85 -17.40
CA MET A 5 -4.30 2.03 -18.27
C MET A 5 -5.64 1.74 -17.63
N SER A 6 -5.71 1.65 -16.30
CA SER A 6 -6.97 1.52 -15.57
C SER A 6 -7.89 2.73 -15.83
N TRP A 7 -7.37 3.95 -15.76
CA TRP A 7 -8.14 5.16 -16.07
C TRP A 7 -8.61 5.22 -17.50
N LEU A 8 -7.76 4.81 -18.44
CA LEU A 8 -8.16 4.78 -19.86
C LEU A 8 -9.33 3.82 -20.09
N ARG A 9 -9.33 2.67 -19.41
CA ARG A 9 -10.42 1.70 -19.47
C ARG A 9 -11.73 2.21 -18.84
N ASP A 10 -11.64 3.08 -17.84
CA ASP A 10 -12.81 3.70 -17.21
C ASP A 10 -13.43 4.81 -18.09
N LEU A 11 -12.61 5.46 -18.91
CA LEU A 11 -13.02 6.61 -19.72
C LEU A 11 -13.44 6.23 -21.15
N VAL A 12 -12.88 5.14 -21.70
CA VAL A 12 -13.15 4.68 -23.06
C VAL A 12 -13.34 3.16 -23.10
N GLU A 13 -14.25 2.71 -23.99
CA GLU A 13 -14.43 1.28 -24.25
C GLU A 13 -13.20 0.74 -25.00
N LEU A 14 -12.27 0.17 -24.26
CA LEU A 14 -11.16 -0.58 -24.84
C LEU A 14 -11.55 -2.07 -24.95
N PRO A 15 -11.19 -2.74 -26.06
CA PRO A 15 -11.39 -4.19 -26.15
C PRO A 15 -10.71 -4.92 -25.00
N HIS A 16 -11.34 -5.98 -24.51
CA HIS A 16 -10.73 -6.78 -23.43
C HIS A 16 -9.38 -7.34 -23.85
N GLY A 17 -8.40 -7.23 -22.95
CA GLY A 17 -7.07 -7.80 -23.15
C GLY A 17 -6.15 -7.01 -24.11
N VAL A 18 -6.50 -5.77 -24.46
CA VAL A 18 -5.57 -4.89 -25.19
C VAL A 18 -4.31 -4.65 -24.35
N PRO A 19 -3.13 -5.07 -24.82
CA PRO A 19 -1.87 -4.78 -24.15
C PRO A 19 -1.58 -3.29 -24.14
N CYS A 20 -0.94 -2.80 -23.08
CA CYS A 20 -0.55 -1.39 -22.96
C CYS A 20 0.30 -0.90 -24.14
N ALA A 21 1.20 -1.75 -24.64
CA ALA A 21 2.01 -1.45 -25.83
C ALA A 21 1.17 -1.11 -27.07
N GLN A 22 0.02 -1.78 -27.25
CA GLN A 22 -0.88 -1.49 -28.37
C GLN A 22 -1.58 -0.14 -28.17
N GLY A 23 -1.89 0.23 -26.93
CA GLY A 23 -2.40 1.55 -26.56
C GLY A 23 -1.35 2.63 -26.85
N ALA A 24 -0.11 2.41 -26.46
CA ALA A 24 1.02 3.30 -26.73
C ALA A 24 1.21 3.55 -28.23
N ASP A 25 1.15 2.48 -29.04
CA ASP A 25 1.21 2.59 -30.51
C ASP A 25 0.05 3.40 -31.11
N ALA A 26 -1.15 3.24 -30.54
CA ALA A 26 -2.33 3.98 -30.99
C ALA A 26 -2.17 5.48 -30.69
N PHE A 27 -1.75 5.86 -29.49
CA PHE A 27 -1.47 7.25 -29.14
C PHE A 27 -0.40 7.86 -30.02
N THR A 28 0.69 7.15 -30.27
CA THR A 28 1.77 7.62 -31.13
C THR A 28 1.28 7.87 -32.57
N ARG A 29 0.42 6.99 -33.11
CA ARG A 29 -0.20 7.20 -34.43
C ARG A 29 -1.14 8.40 -34.51
N MET A 30 -1.74 8.77 -33.38
CA MET A 30 -2.58 9.96 -33.26
C MET A 30 -1.77 11.26 -33.04
N GLY A 31 -0.45 11.17 -32.94
CA GLY A 31 0.45 12.31 -32.74
C GLY A 31 0.77 12.62 -31.29
N LEU A 32 0.40 11.74 -30.38
CA LEU A 32 0.79 11.81 -28.96
C LEU A 32 1.96 10.85 -28.75
N GLN A 33 3.14 11.37 -28.54
CA GLN A 33 4.33 10.54 -28.37
C GLN A 33 4.33 9.87 -27.00
N VAL A 34 4.31 8.54 -26.96
CA VAL A 34 4.52 7.79 -25.72
C VAL A 34 6.01 7.53 -25.57
N GLU A 35 6.62 8.14 -24.55
CA GLU A 35 8.06 8.04 -24.31
C GLU A 35 8.40 6.76 -23.54
N HIS A 36 7.54 6.39 -22.58
CA HIS A 36 7.79 5.26 -21.71
C HIS A 36 6.49 4.57 -21.28
N VAL A 37 6.58 3.25 -21.03
CA VAL A 37 5.55 2.45 -20.39
C VAL A 37 6.16 1.86 -19.13
N GLU A 38 5.57 2.17 -17.99
CA GLU A 38 6.01 1.71 -16.67
C GLU A 38 4.94 0.83 -16.05
N THR A 39 5.31 -0.24 -15.36
CA THR A 39 4.39 -1.00 -14.51
C THR A 39 4.62 -0.62 -13.06
N VAL A 40 3.63 -0.01 -12.44
CA VAL A 40 3.68 0.40 -11.04
C VAL A 40 3.11 -0.70 -10.13
N GLY A 41 3.73 -0.91 -8.97
CA GLY A 41 3.30 -1.91 -7.99
C GLY A 41 3.55 -3.37 -8.38
N ALA A 42 4.29 -3.65 -9.46
CA ALA A 42 4.53 -5.02 -9.95
C ALA A 42 5.47 -5.83 -9.04
N ASP A 43 6.37 -5.18 -8.33
CA ASP A 43 7.41 -5.83 -7.52
C ASP A 43 6.92 -6.21 -6.12
N VAL A 44 5.67 -5.88 -5.79
CA VAL A 44 5.06 -6.21 -4.49
C VAL A 44 4.42 -7.59 -4.55
N SER A 45 4.71 -8.40 -3.54
CA SER A 45 4.14 -9.74 -3.42
C SER A 45 3.86 -10.13 -1.97
N GLY A 46 3.07 -11.18 -1.77
CA GLY A 46 2.67 -11.64 -0.43
C GLY A 46 1.53 -10.81 0.17
N PRO A 47 1.28 -10.93 1.48
CA PRO A 47 0.09 -10.37 2.10
C PRO A 47 0.23 -8.86 2.36
N VAL A 48 -0.36 -8.04 1.50
CA VAL A 48 -0.57 -6.60 1.69
C VAL A 48 -2.08 -6.37 1.78
N VAL A 49 -2.55 -5.96 2.95
CA VAL A 49 -3.98 -6.01 3.29
C VAL A 49 -4.52 -4.68 3.82
N VAL A 50 -5.84 -4.52 3.76
CA VAL A 50 -6.53 -3.42 4.43
C VAL A 50 -6.58 -3.68 5.93
N GLY A 51 -6.07 -2.73 6.71
CA GLY A 51 -6.16 -2.73 8.16
C GLY A 51 -6.87 -1.49 8.70
N ARG A 52 -7.27 -1.54 9.97
CA ARG A 52 -7.83 -0.40 10.69
C ARG A 52 -7.06 -0.14 11.97
N VAL A 53 -6.62 1.08 12.17
CA VAL A 53 -5.95 1.49 13.40
C VAL A 53 -6.97 1.55 14.54
N LEU A 54 -6.88 0.64 15.49
CA LEU A 54 -7.76 0.62 16.68
C LEU A 54 -7.37 1.71 17.67
N ASP A 55 -6.09 1.77 17.99
CA ASP A 55 -5.48 2.79 18.84
C ASP A 55 -3.96 2.80 18.63
N PHE A 56 -3.30 3.78 19.24
CA PHE A 56 -1.85 3.86 19.32
C PHE A 56 -1.39 4.66 20.53
N VAL A 57 -0.14 4.44 20.92
CA VAL A 57 0.56 5.23 21.94
C VAL A 57 1.73 5.94 21.24
N GLU A 58 1.85 7.24 21.46
CA GLU A 58 2.99 8.03 20.97
C GLU A 58 4.15 7.92 21.96
N GLU A 59 5.32 7.57 21.45
CA GLU A 59 6.52 7.37 22.24
C GLU A 59 7.68 8.21 21.69
N PRO A 60 8.04 9.30 22.39
CA PRO A 60 9.22 10.08 22.04
C PRO A 60 10.50 9.25 22.21
N GLN A 61 11.37 9.28 21.23
CA GLN A 61 12.62 8.55 21.20
C GLN A 61 13.82 9.45 21.49
N ARG A 62 14.91 8.89 22.00
CA ARG A 62 16.14 9.63 22.34
C ARG A 62 16.76 10.37 21.14
N ASN A 63 16.49 9.96 19.93
CA ASN A 63 16.94 10.59 18.69
C ASN A 63 16.06 11.78 18.23
N GLY A 64 15.10 12.22 19.04
CA GLY A 64 14.18 13.31 18.75
C GLY A 64 13.00 12.92 17.85
N ARG A 65 12.90 11.68 17.42
CA ARG A 65 11.74 11.17 16.69
C ARG A 65 10.65 10.73 17.66
N THR A 66 9.40 10.78 17.21
CA THR A 66 8.27 10.15 17.92
C THR A 66 7.79 8.97 17.05
N ILE A 67 7.66 7.81 17.66
CA ILE A 67 7.02 6.65 17.02
C ILE A 67 5.63 6.45 17.60
N ARG A 68 4.80 5.71 16.88
CA ARG A 68 3.50 5.24 17.32
C ARG A 68 3.55 3.72 17.44
N TRP A 69 3.27 3.21 18.64
CA TRP A 69 2.99 1.80 18.86
C TRP A 69 1.51 1.56 18.64
N CYS A 70 1.17 0.97 17.50
CA CYS A 70 -0.20 0.84 17.01
C CYS A 70 -0.75 -0.56 17.26
N ARG A 71 -2.06 -0.62 17.61
CA ARG A 71 -2.87 -1.82 17.49
C ARG A 71 -3.70 -1.71 16.21
N VAL A 72 -3.50 -2.65 15.29
CA VAL A 72 -4.10 -2.62 13.96
C VAL A 72 -4.91 -3.89 13.73
N ASP A 73 -6.21 -3.73 13.50
CA ASP A 73 -7.10 -4.81 13.12
C ASP A 73 -6.94 -5.10 11.62
N VAL A 74 -6.47 -6.29 11.28
CA VAL A 74 -6.29 -6.78 9.92
C VAL A 74 -7.23 -7.96 9.59
N GLY A 75 -8.36 -8.01 10.29
CA GLY A 75 -9.41 -9.01 10.07
C GLY A 75 -8.91 -10.45 10.31
N PRO A 76 -9.03 -11.34 9.31
CA PRO A 76 -8.67 -12.75 9.50
C PRO A 76 -7.18 -12.99 9.76
N PHE A 77 -6.34 -11.97 9.65
CA PHE A 77 -4.89 -12.04 9.87
C PHE A 77 -4.46 -11.50 11.24
N ASN A 78 -5.38 -11.29 12.18
CA ASN A 78 -5.07 -10.77 13.51
C ASN A 78 -4.25 -11.72 14.38
N ASP A 79 -4.31 -13.01 14.14
CA ASP A 79 -3.54 -14.00 14.89
C ASP A 79 -2.05 -13.78 14.66
N SER A 80 -1.33 -13.56 15.76
CA SER A 80 0.10 -13.29 15.79
C SER A 80 0.82 -14.30 16.69
N GLU A 81 1.93 -14.85 16.21
CA GLU A 81 2.78 -15.73 17.00
C GLU A 81 3.75 -14.95 17.91
N VAL A 82 3.89 -13.65 17.72
CA VAL A 82 4.90 -12.81 18.38
C VAL A 82 4.31 -11.76 19.33
N ASN A 83 3.03 -11.41 19.20
CA ASN A 83 2.31 -10.45 20.05
C ASN A 83 1.09 -11.14 20.70
N LEU A 84 1.34 -12.21 21.44
CA LEU A 84 0.29 -13.04 22.06
C LEU A 84 -0.57 -12.30 23.08
N GLU A 85 -0.08 -11.18 23.62
CA GLU A 85 -0.79 -10.30 24.54
C GLU A 85 -1.78 -9.35 23.86
N ILE A 86 -1.73 -9.25 22.51
CA ILE A 86 -2.61 -8.37 21.73
C ILE A 86 -3.72 -9.20 21.10
N GLU A 87 -4.90 -9.17 21.73
CA GLU A 87 -6.06 -9.86 21.19
C GLU A 87 -6.75 -9.06 20.08
N GLY A 88 -7.12 -9.73 18.98
CA GLY A 88 -7.92 -9.17 17.89
C GLY A 88 -7.24 -8.05 17.10
N ALA A 89 -5.90 -7.97 17.15
CA ALA A 89 -5.13 -7.00 16.40
C ALA A 89 -3.65 -7.40 16.30
N ARG A 90 -2.92 -6.75 15.40
CA ARG A 90 -1.45 -6.82 15.36
C ARG A 90 -0.81 -5.57 15.97
N GLY A 91 0.30 -5.77 16.68
CA GLY A 91 1.13 -4.68 17.17
C GLY A 91 2.12 -4.24 16.09
N ILE A 92 2.07 -2.98 15.69
CA ILE A 92 2.92 -2.45 14.62
C ILE A 92 3.52 -1.11 15.04
N VAL A 93 4.83 -0.97 14.89
CA VAL A 93 5.52 0.32 15.09
C VAL A 93 5.45 1.14 13.81
N CYS A 94 4.99 2.37 13.90
CA CYS A 94 4.92 3.30 12.79
C CYS A 94 5.59 4.64 13.13
N GLY A 95 6.39 5.17 12.21
CA GLY A 95 7.05 6.48 12.35
C GLY A 95 6.23 7.64 11.78
N ALA A 96 5.17 7.37 11.04
CA ALA A 96 4.32 8.39 10.45
C ALA A 96 3.31 8.98 11.46
N SER A 97 2.86 10.19 11.20
CA SER A 97 1.91 10.90 12.07
C SER A 97 0.62 11.35 11.34
N ASN A 98 0.49 11.02 10.06
CA ASN A 98 -0.60 11.47 9.19
C ASN A 98 -1.89 10.62 9.28
N PHE A 99 -2.05 9.84 10.33
CA PHE A 99 -3.25 9.01 10.55
C PHE A 99 -3.79 9.16 11.97
N ALA A 100 -5.04 8.79 12.17
CA ALA A 100 -5.75 8.85 13.45
C ALA A 100 -6.33 7.47 13.83
N LYS A 101 -6.80 7.36 15.06
CA LYS A 101 -7.58 6.22 15.53
C LYS A 101 -8.85 6.07 14.68
N GLY A 102 -9.10 4.87 14.19
CA GLY A 102 -10.23 4.51 13.33
C GLY A 102 -9.92 4.56 11.84
N ASP A 103 -8.80 5.17 11.44
CA ASP A 103 -8.40 5.23 10.04
C ASP A 103 -8.09 3.84 9.48
N HIS A 104 -8.45 3.67 8.20
CA HIS A 104 -8.08 2.50 7.44
C HIS A 104 -6.75 2.77 6.72
N VAL A 105 -5.87 1.78 6.77
CA VAL A 105 -4.49 1.89 6.29
C VAL A 105 -4.09 0.65 5.51
N VAL A 106 -3.03 0.76 4.74
CA VAL A 106 -2.44 -0.38 4.03
C VAL A 106 -1.37 -1.01 4.92
N VAL A 107 -1.49 -2.31 5.15
CA VAL A 107 -0.61 -3.07 6.04
C VAL A 107 0.05 -4.22 5.30
N SER A 108 1.36 -4.26 5.27
CA SER A 108 2.14 -5.42 4.85
C SER A 108 2.41 -6.33 6.05
N LEU A 109 2.08 -7.60 5.90
CA LEU A 109 2.25 -8.61 6.94
C LEU A 109 3.55 -9.40 6.72
N PRO A 110 4.06 -10.13 7.73
CA PRO A 110 5.20 -11.02 7.57
C PRO A 110 5.03 -11.97 6.39
N GLY A 111 6.05 -12.07 5.54
CA GLY A 111 6.02 -12.81 4.29
C GLY A 111 5.74 -11.94 3.04
N ALA A 112 5.32 -10.69 3.21
CA ALA A 112 5.26 -9.75 2.10
C ALA A 112 6.65 -9.31 1.65
N VAL A 113 6.78 -9.00 0.37
CA VAL A 113 7.94 -8.35 -0.23
C VAL A 113 7.48 -7.06 -0.89
N LEU A 114 8.06 -5.94 -0.49
CA LEU A 114 7.73 -4.61 -0.99
C LEU A 114 8.63 -4.21 -2.16
N ALA A 115 8.34 -3.06 -2.75
CA ALA A 115 9.15 -2.51 -3.84
C ALA A 115 10.65 -2.46 -3.46
N GLY A 116 11.52 -2.74 -4.43
CA GLY A 116 12.96 -2.88 -4.20
C GLY A 116 13.38 -4.16 -3.46
N GLY A 117 12.49 -5.15 -3.30
CA GLY A 117 12.80 -6.45 -2.70
C GLY A 117 12.86 -6.44 -1.17
N PHE A 118 12.27 -5.46 -0.51
CA PHE A 118 12.26 -5.38 0.94
C PHE A 118 11.27 -6.38 1.57
N GLY A 119 11.81 -7.44 2.19
CA GLY A 119 11.02 -8.48 2.85
C GLY A 119 10.49 -8.05 4.22
N ILE A 120 9.21 -8.27 4.48
CA ILE A 120 8.56 -8.01 5.76
C ILE A 120 8.64 -9.23 6.67
N SER A 121 9.10 -9.00 7.87
CA SER A 121 9.13 -10.00 8.96
C SER A 121 8.82 -9.33 10.30
N ALA A 122 8.33 -10.09 11.25
CA ALA A 122 8.22 -9.61 12.62
C ALA A 122 9.62 -9.29 13.17
N ARG A 123 9.78 -8.08 13.71
CA ARG A 123 11.08 -7.62 14.22
C ARG A 123 10.95 -6.69 15.41
N ARG A 124 11.96 -6.73 16.29
CA ARG A 124 12.02 -5.81 17.42
C ARG A 124 12.45 -4.42 16.93
N THR A 125 11.60 -3.43 17.18
CA THR A 125 11.81 -2.04 16.77
C THR A 125 11.39 -1.13 17.93
N TYR A 126 12.28 -0.24 18.39
CA TYR A 126 12.04 0.68 19.50
C TYR A 126 11.48 0.02 20.79
N GLY A 127 11.92 -1.20 21.07
CA GLY A 127 11.49 -1.95 22.26
C GLY A 127 10.26 -2.82 22.07
N HIS A 128 9.49 -2.61 21.02
CA HIS A 128 8.30 -3.40 20.66
C HIS A 128 8.61 -4.46 19.61
N MET A 129 7.84 -5.53 19.59
CA MET A 129 7.84 -6.50 18.51
C MET A 129 6.84 -6.06 17.44
N SER A 130 7.34 -5.40 16.38
CA SER A 130 6.49 -4.98 15.25
C SER A 130 6.19 -6.17 14.35
N ASP A 131 4.91 -6.51 14.22
CA ASP A 131 4.43 -7.67 13.48
C ASP A 131 3.74 -7.26 12.17
N GLY A 132 4.48 -6.60 11.33
CA GLY A 132 4.07 -6.01 10.07
C GLY A 132 4.54 -4.57 9.93
N MET A 133 4.09 -3.91 8.86
CA MET A 133 4.40 -2.52 8.56
C MET A 133 3.19 -1.82 7.94
N ILE A 134 2.88 -0.60 8.39
CA ILE A 134 1.91 0.28 7.74
C ILE A 134 2.64 1.01 6.61
N CYS A 135 2.14 0.94 5.38
CA CYS A 135 2.89 1.28 4.18
C CYS A 135 2.63 2.70 3.67
N ALA A 136 3.67 3.32 3.14
CA ALA A 136 3.64 4.50 2.29
C ALA A 136 3.54 4.10 0.80
N ALA A 137 3.30 5.07 -0.09
CA ALA A 137 3.11 4.82 -1.51
C ALA A 137 4.40 4.38 -2.22
N ASP A 138 5.54 4.95 -1.84
CA ASP A 138 6.85 4.61 -2.37
C ASP A 138 7.27 3.17 -2.00
N GLU A 139 6.92 2.72 -0.80
CA GLU A 139 7.20 1.35 -0.33
C GLU A 139 6.44 0.28 -1.13
N LEU A 140 5.30 0.64 -1.71
CA LEU A 140 4.50 -0.21 -2.60
C LEU A 140 4.83 -0.02 -4.09
N GLY A 141 5.74 0.90 -4.43
CA GLY A 141 6.09 1.20 -5.82
C GLY A 141 4.93 1.76 -6.65
N ILE A 142 3.96 2.43 -5.99
CA ILE A 142 2.79 3.04 -6.65
C ILE A 142 2.84 4.57 -6.66
N GLY A 143 3.88 5.16 -6.09
CA GLY A 143 4.10 6.60 -6.04
C GLY A 143 5.45 6.93 -5.45
N GLU A 144 5.79 8.22 -5.41
CA GLU A 144 7.06 8.73 -4.86
C GLU A 144 6.88 9.34 -3.46
N ASP A 145 5.64 9.41 -2.94
CA ASP A 145 5.36 10.03 -1.65
C ASP A 145 5.77 9.10 -0.49
N HIS A 146 6.74 9.57 0.28
CA HIS A 146 7.27 8.95 1.49
C HIS A 146 7.05 9.83 2.74
N THR A 147 6.25 10.89 2.63
CA THR A 147 6.03 11.83 3.74
C THR A 147 5.05 11.30 4.79
N GLY A 148 4.29 10.26 4.45
CA GLY A 148 3.33 9.61 5.33
C GLY A 148 2.88 8.26 4.80
N ILE A 149 2.06 7.59 5.59
CA ILE A 149 1.47 6.30 5.18
C ILE A 149 0.21 6.53 4.35
N ILE A 150 -0.22 5.48 3.63
CA ILE A 150 -1.48 5.50 2.88
C ILE A 150 -2.65 5.38 3.86
N VAL A 151 -3.49 6.42 3.90
CA VAL A 151 -4.78 6.40 4.59
C VAL A 151 -5.87 6.22 3.55
N LEU A 152 -6.61 5.13 3.66
CA LEU A 152 -7.66 4.76 2.70
C LEU A 152 -8.94 5.56 2.96
N PRO A 153 -9.66 5.99 1.91
CA PRO A 153 -10.97 6.59 2.06
C PRO A 153 -11.94 5.63 2.78
N PRO A 154 -12.68 6.08 3.80
CA PRO A 154 -13.52 5.20 4.62
C PRO A 154 -14.54 4.39 3.82
N ALA A 155 -15.13 4.97 2.78
CA ALA A 155 -16.12 4.29 1.94
C ALA A 155 -15.51 3.14 1.12
N GLU A 156 -14.29 3.31 0.62
CA GLU A 156 -13.56 2.29 -0.14
C GLU A 156 -13.11 1.15 0.77
N ALA A 157 -12.53 1.51 1.91
CA ALA A 157 -12.09 0.54 2.90
C ALA A 157 -13.25 -0.29 3.48
N ALA A 158 -14.40 0.33 3.75
CA ALA A 158 -15.59 -0.37 4.24
C ALA A 158 -16.16 -1.35 3.20
N ARG A 159 -16.08 -0.99 1.92
CA ARG A 159 -16.52 -1.86 0.81
C ARG A 159 -15.58 -3.03 0.59
N ALA A 160 -14.27 -2.83 0.72
CA ALA A 160 -13.26 -3.87 0.58
C ALA A 160 -13.29 -4.85 1.76
N GLY A 161 -13.43 -4.33 2.99
CA GLY A 161 -13.36 -5.08 4.23
C GLY A 161 -11.93 -5.27 4.77
N LEU A 162 -11.82 -5.51 6.08
CA LEU A 162 -10.53 -5.75 6.73
C LEU A 162 -9.91 -7.07 6.26
N GLY A 163 -8.62 -7.04 6.03
CA GLY A 163 -7.86 -8.19 5.54
C GLY A 163 -7.98 -8.43 4.03
N SER A 164 -8.78 -7.62 3.29
CA SER A 164 -8.82 -7.71 1.83
C SER A 164 -7.51 -7.24 1.21
N ASP A 165 -7.25 -7.70 -0.03
CA ASP A 165 -6.07 -7.31 -0.80
C ASP A 165 -6.03 -5.80 -1.05
N ALA A 166 -5.08 -5.12 -0.42
CA ALA A 166 -4.94 -3.68 -0.54
C ALA A 166 -4.33 -3.26 -1.88
N MET A 167 -3.49 -4.09 -2.50
CA MET A 167 -2.94 -3.78 -3.82
C MET A 167 -4.04 -3.77 -4.88
N ALA A 168 -4.95 -4.75 -4.85
CA ALA A 168 -6.11 -4.78 -5.73
C ALA A 168 -7.03 -3.56 -5.50
N LEU A 169 -7.25 -3.15 -4.24
CA LEU A 169 -8.03 -1.95 -3.90
C LEU A 169 -7.39 -0.67 -4.46
N LEU A 170 -6.06 -0.59 -4.44
CA LEU A 170 -5.30 0.54 -4.98
C LEU A 170 -5.15 0.50 -6.51
N GLY A 171 -5.72 -0.53 -7.17
CA GLY A 171 -5.60 -0.70 -8.62
C GLY A 171 -4.21 -1.10 -9.10
N ALA A 172 -3.40 -1.71 -8.24
CA ALA A 172 -2.05 -2.16 -8.56
C ALA A 172 -1.98 -3.70 -8.68
N PRO A 173 -1.12 -4.25 -9.56
CA PRO A 173 -0.26 -3.49 -10.48
C PRO A 173 -1.05 -2.82 -11.63
N ASP A 174 -0.56 -1.67 -12.10
CA ASP A 174 -1.10 -0.98 -13.27
C ASP A 174 0.03 -0.57 -14.23
N GLU A 175 -0.30 -0.51 -15.52
CA GLU A 175 0.60 0.01 -16.54
C GLU A 175 0.32 1.49 -16.78
N VAL A 176 1.35 2.31 -16.76
CA VAL A 176 1.26 3.75 -16.90
C VAL A 176 1.98 4.19 -18.16
N LEU A 177 1.26 4.89 -19.04
CA LEU A 177 1.81 5.53 -20.22
C LEU A 177 2.36 6.91 -19.85
N ASP A 178 3.63 7.17 -20.16
CA ASP A 178 4.20 8.51 -20.09
C ASP A 178 4.14 9.14 -21.48
N ILE A 179 3.33 10.19 -21.61
CA ILE A 179 2.99 10.85 -22.86
C ILE A 179 3.57 12.26 -22.83
N ASP A 180 4.38 12.59 -23.85
CA ASP A 180 4.93 13.93 -24.06
C ASP A 180 3.84 14.95 -24.50
#